data_9957fa40fe3f4d195cf7f60ed6a6b9ab
#
_entry.id   9957fa40fe3f4d195cf7f60ed6a6b9ab
#
_cell.length_a   1.000
_cell.length_b   1.000
_cell.length_c   1.000
_cell.angle_alpha   90.00
_cell.angle_beta   90.00
_cell.angle_gamma   90.00
#
_symmetry.space_group_name_H-M   'P 1'
#
loop_
_entity.id
_entity.type
_entity.pdbx_description
1 polymer ?
#
loop_
_entity_poly.entity_id
_entity_poly.type
_entity_poly.pdbx_seq_one_letter_code
_entity_poly.pdbx_strand_id
1 'polypeptide(L)'
;AKTLKCDEKLVRLEETYGDWVKQEKENCRLSSGAMTKELYPYQALFSPIQVNKTMIKNRVVMGPMGNLNMCEESGRPNDKMLQYFFARAKGGTGLLTTGLIPVSHGIDPTVTEVDDLSLFPRIDHARTVFAGWRDLAQGVHAYGSKIFIQITPGLGRVGPPTCVMTKHKIPVSASVNPSFYIPQLPCIPLTDANLKKIVKNCGQAAADAKEMGLDGIYLHGHEGYLLEQMTNPAFNRRQIGRYKDYEMFGLDI
;
A
#
# COMPACT_ATOMS: atom_id res chain seq x y z
N ALA A 1 -43.12 -7.21 9.11
CA ALA A 1 -43.20 -5.78 9.48
C ALA A 1 -41.97 -4.96 9.01
N LYS A 2 -40.75 -5.50 9.10
CA LYS A 2 -39.54 -4.83 8.56
C LYS A 2 -39.49 -4.83 7.04
N THR A 3 -39.99 -5.85 6.38
CA THR A 3 -40.01 -6.00 4.92
C THR A 3 -40.97 -4.99 4.28
N LEU A 4 -42.17 -4.82 4.83
CA LEU A 4 -43.15 -3.85 4.38
C LEU A 4 -42.62 -2.40 4.41
N LYS A 5 -41.86 -2.04 5.44
CA LYS A 5 -41.24 -0.70 5.51
C LYS A 5 -40.09 -0.48 4.47
N CYS A 6 -39.47 -1.53 3.98
CA CYS A 6 -38.53 -1.47 2.88
C CYS A 6 -39.23 -1.24 1.54
N ASP A 7 -40.33 -1.93 1.31
CA ASP A 7 -41.11 -1.81 0.07
C ASP A 7 -41.75 -0.41 -0.07
N GLU A 8 -42.30 0.16 1.02
CA GLU A 8 -42.79 1.55 1.01
C GLU A 8 -41.66 2.58 0.72
N LYS A 9 -40.46 2.35 1.21
CA LYS A 9 -39.31 3.21 0.91
C LYS A 9 -38.83 3.06 -0.54
N LEU A 10 -38.88 1.86 -1.08
CA LEU A 10 -38.54 1.61 -2.48
C LEU A 10 -39.54 2.26 -3.41
N VAL A 11 -40.85 2.18 -3.10
CA VAL A 11 -41.91 2.87 -3.85
C VAL A 11 -41.69 4.38 -3.86
N ARG A 12 -41.40 4.97 -2.70
CA ARG A 12 -41.10 6.42 -2.60
C ARG A 12 -39.83 6.83 -3.35
N LEU A 13 -38.80 5.99 -3.34
CA LEU A 13 -37.60 6.22 -4.12
C LEU A 13 -37.88 6.12 -5.61
N GLU A 14 -38.74 5.19 -6.03
CA GLU A 14 -39.13 5.01 -7.41
C GLU A 14 -40.02 6.16 -7.91
N GLU A 15 -40.93 6.65 -7.10
CA GLU A 15 -41.74 7.85 -7.39
C GLU A 15 -40.89 9.12 -7.48
N THR A 16 -39.89 9.25 -6.63
CA THR A 16 -39.06 10.47 -6.57
C THR A 16 -37.92 10.46 -7.59
N TYR A 17 -37.33 9.30 -7.85
CA TYR A 17 -36.13 9.13 -8.64
C TYR A 17 -36.27 8.12 -9.79
N GLY A 18 -37.50 7.71 -10.15
CA GLY A 18 -37.76 6.64 -11.10
C GLY A 18 -37.16 6.86 -12.48
N ASP A 19 -37.24 8.08 -12.97
CA ASP A 19 -36.65 8.43 -14.27
C ASP A 19 -35.13 8.44 -14.21
N TRP A 20 -34.55 8.91 -13.12
CA TRP A 20 -33.13 8.85 -12.84
C TRP A 20 -32.64 7.41 -12.74
N VAL A 21 -33.35 6.53 -12.01
CA VAL A 21 -32.98 5.10 -11.87
C VAL A 21 -33.04 4.38 -13.21
N LYS A 22 -34.04 4.69 -14.06
CA LYS A 22 -34.13 4.11 -15.41
C LYS A 22 -32.97 4.53 -16.29
N GLN A 23 -32.65 5.83 -16.28
CA GLN A 23 -31.55 6.37 -17.02
C GLN A 23 -30.20 5.83 -16.55
N GLU A 24 -30.04 5.68 -15.24
CA GLU A 24 -28.82 5.14 -14.66
C GLU A 24 -28.63 3.65 -14.99
N LYS A 25 -29.69 2.85 -14.97
CA LYS A 25 -29.64 1.45 -15.43
C LYS A 25 -29.21 1.34 -16.88
N GLU A 26 -29.73 2.19 -17.75
CA GLU A 26 -29.34 2.22 -19.17
C GLU A 26 -27.87 2.65 -19.33
N ASN A 27 -27.44 3.66 -18.61
CA ASN A 27 -26.08 4.16 -18.64
C ASN A 27 -25.07 3.13 -18.08
N CYS A 28 -25.41 2.45 -16.99
CA CYS A 28 -24.59 1.35 -16.46
C CYS A 28 -24.47 0.20 -17.44
N ARG A 29 -25.53 -0.10 -18.19
CA ARG A 29 -25.52 -1.12 -19.23
C ARG A 29 -24.63 -0.74 -20.42
N LEU A 30 -24.68 0.54 -20.82
CA LEU A 30 -23.96 1.04 -22.01
C LEU A 30 -22.50 1.39 -21.72
N SER A 31 -22.17 1.79 -20.51
CA SER A 31 -20.87 2.40 -20.17
C SER A 31 -20.04 1.62 -19.18
N SER A 32 -20.37 0.37 -18.89
CA SER A 32 -19.65 -0.46 -17.91
C SER A 32 -19.53 0.20 -16.53
N GLY A 33 -20.54 0.98 -16.13
CA GLY A 33 -20.57 1.71 -14.86
C GLY A 33 -19.98 3.11 -14.90
N ALA A 34 -19.73 3.67 -16.07
CA ALA A 34 -19.44 5.11 -16.17
C ALA A 34 -20.69 5.91 -15.86
N MET A 35 -20.56 6.94 -15.04
CA MET A 35 -21.67 7.81 -14.66
C MET A 35 -21.99 8.85 -15.74
N THR A 36 -23.27 9.26 -15.84
CA THR A 36 -23.68 10.21 -16.87
C THR A 36 -23.27 11.63 -16.60
N LYS A 37 -23.16 12.41 -17.67
CA LYS A 37 -22.79 13.83 -17.61
C LYS A 37 -23.74 14.67 -16.75
N GLU A 38 -25.00 14.29 -16.70
CA GLU A 38 -26.05 15.06 -16.01
C GLU A 38 -26.02 14.88 -14.48
N LEU A 39 -25.59 13.70 -14.02
CA LEU A 39 -25.54 13.37 -12.60
C LEU A 39 -24.26 13.84 -11.93
N TYR A 40 -23.18 13.94 -12.69
CA TYR A 40 -21.87 14.28 -12.16
C TYR A 40 -21.22 15.36 -13.02
N PRO A 41 -21.26 16.62 -12.56
CA PRO A 41 -20.59 17.72 -13.25
C PRO A 41 -19.06 17.54 -13.31
N TYR A 42 -18.52 16.60 -12.51
CA TYR A 42 -17.08 16.32 -12.41
C TYR A 42 -16.69 15.10 -13.27
N GLN A 43 -16.94 15.15 -14.56
CA GLN A 43 -16.64 14.06 -15.51
C GLN A 43 -15.18 13.58 -15.47
N ALA A 44 -14.25 14.48 -15.19
CA ALA A 44 -12.83 14.12 -15.06
C ALA A 44 -12.58 13.06 -13.97
N LEU A 45 -13.37 13.07 -12.88
CA LEU A 45 -13.22 12.10 -11.78
C LEU A 45 -13.48 10.67 -12.22
N PHE A 46 -14.46 10.48 -13.12
CA PHE A 46 -14.87 9.16 -13.62
C PHE A 46 -14.27 8.79 -14.98
N SER A 47 -13.43 9.67 -15.55
CA SER A 47 -12.70 9.33 -16.77
C SER A 47 -11.51 8.43 -16.44
N PRO A 48 -11.19 7.46 -17.34
CA PRO A 48 -10.03 6.61 -17.14
C PRO A 48 -8.73 7.43 -17.21
N ILE A 49 -7.70 6.90 -16.56
CA ILE A 49 -6.36 7.47 -16.60
C ILE A 49 -5.33 6.35 -16.81
N GLN A 50 -4.36 6.61 -17.63
CA GLN A 50 -3.23 5.71 -17.83
C GLN A 50 -2.07 6.13 -16.93
N VAL A 51 -1.60 5.21 -16.10
CA VAL A 51 -0.39 5.36 -15.28
C VAL A 51 0.63 4.35 -15.80
N ASN A 52 1.67 4.84 -16.45
CA ASN A 52 2.62 4.02 -17.21
C ASN A 52 1.86 3.07 -18.18
N LYS A 53 1.95 1.76 -17.98
CA LYS A 53 1.28 0.74 -18.80
C LYS A 53 -0.07 0.28 -18.23
N THR A 54 -0.47 0.79 -17.08
CA THR A 54 -1.69 0.38 -16.38
C THR A 54 -2.81 1.39 -16.64
N MET A 55 -3.93 0.91 -17.21
CA MET A 55 -5.15 1.68 -17.35
C MET A 55 -6.00 1.55 -16.09
N ILE A 56 -6.34 2.68 -15.48
CA ILE A 56 -7.19 2.79 -14.28
C ILE A 56 -8.55 3.34 -14.73
N LYS A 57 -9.63 2.68 -14.32
CA LYS A 57 -11.00 2.95 -14.82
C LYS A 57 -11.55 4.33 -14.46
N ASN A 58 -11.06 4.95 -13.40
CA ASN A 58 -11.44 6.29 -12.95
C ASN A 58 -10.33 6.89 -12.08
N ARG A 59 -10.49 8.13 -11.63
CA ARG A 59 -9.50 8.87 -10.84
C ARG A 59 -9.74 8.80 -9.33
N VAL A 60 -10.59 7.88 -8.88
CA VAL A 60 -10.79 7.62 -7.44
C VAL A 60 -9.71 6.65 -6.99
N VAL A 61 -8.86 7.12 -6.08
CA VAL A 61 -7.73 6.35 -5.55
C VAL A 61 -7.93 6.16 -4.05
N MET A 62 -7.80 4.91 -3.60
CA MET A 62 -7.63 4.62 -2.18
C MET A 62 -6.14 4.73 -1.85
N GLY A 63 -5.78 5.76 -1.07
CA GLY A 63 -4.42 5.95 -0.58
C GLY A 63 -3.97 4.84 0.37
N PRO A 64 -2.65 4.69 0.55
CA PRO A 64 -2.10 3.66 1.44
C PRO A 64 -2.50 3.90 2.89
N MET A 65 -2.82 2.81 3.59
CA MET A 65 -3.09 2.80 5.02
C MET A 65 -2.51 1.52 5.61
N GLY A 66 -1.86 1.60 6.77
CA GLY A 66 -1.20 0.46 7.40
C GLY A 66 -2.13 -0.76 7.55
N ASN A 67 -1.73 -1.88 6.99
CA ASN A 67 -2.46 -3.15 7.04
C ASN A 67 -1.96 -4.05 8.17
N LEU A 68 -1.78 -3.45 9.37
CA LEU A 68 -1.34 -4.18 10.56
C LEU A 68 -2.36 -5.25 10.95
N ASN A 69 -1.86 -6.43 11.31
CA ASN A 69 -2.71 -7.57 11.72
C ASN A 69 -3.77 -7.98 10.67
N MET A 70 -3.51 -7.69 9.41
CA MET A 70 -4.31 -8.14 8.27
C MET A 70 -3.62 -9.27 7.50
N CYS A 71 -2.76 -10.02 8.16
CA CYS A 71 -2.11 -11.22 7.62
C CYS A 71 -2.12 -12.34 8.64
N GLU A 72 -1.80 -13.54 8.16
CA GLU A 72 -1.51 -14.71 8.99
C GLU A 72 -0.08 -14.62 9.54
N GLU A 73 0.30 -15.46 10.48
CA GLU A 73 1.67 -15.57 11.00
C GLU A 73 2.70 -15.85 9.89
N SER A 74 2.28 -16.53 8.83
CA SER A 74 3.09 -16.75 7.63
C SER A 74 3.42 -15.48 6.84
N GLY A 75 2.73 -14.36 7.14
CA GLY A 75 2.76 -13.12 6.36
C GLY A 75 1.80 -13.10 5.17
N ARG A 76 1.01 -14.17 4.97
CA ARG A 76 -0.02 -14.22 3.94
C ARG A 76 -1.13 -13.21 4.24
N PRO A 77 -1.58 -12.39 3.26
CA PRO A 77 -2.82 -11.61 3.41
C PRO A 77 -3.98 -12.50 3.84
N ASN A 78 -4.65 -12.15 4.94
CA ASN A 78 -5.77 -12.91 5.46
C ASN A 78 -7.12 -12.43 4.91
N ASP A 79 -8.21 -13.14 5.20
CA ASP A 79 -9.54 -12.79 4.72
C ASP A 79 -9.97 -11.38 5.13
N LYS A 80 -9.54 -10.89 6.28
CA LYS A 80 -9.82 -9.51 6.72
C LYS A 80 -9.22 -8.50 5.74
N MET A 81 -8.00 -8.72 5.28
CA MET A 81 -7.34 -7.89 4.27
C MET A 81 -8.07 -7.99 2.92
N LEU A 82 -8.38 -9.21 2.47
CA LEU A 82 -9.07 -9.44 1.21
C LEU A 82 -10.42 -8.70 1.19
N GLN A 83 -11.26 -8.90 2.20
CA GLN A 83 -12.58 -8.26 2.29
C GLN A 83 -12.48 -6.74 2.39
N TYR A 84 -11.46 -6.24 3.09
CA TYR A 84 -11.19 -4.80 3.19
C TYR A 84 -10.97 -4.16 1.81
N PHE A 85 -10.18 -4.77 0.96
CA PHE A 85 -9.91 -4.27 -0.40
C PHE A 85 -11.08 -4.56 -1.36
N PHE A 86 -11.71 -5.73 -1.28
CA PHE A 86 -12.86 -6.08 -2.13
C PHE A 86 -14.04 -5.13 -1.92
N ALA A 87 -14.33 -4.72 -0.68
CA ALA A 87 -15.38 -3.76 -0.40
C ALA A 87 -15.15 -2.41 -1.11
N ARG A 88 -13.89 -1.93 -1.17
CA ARG A 88 -13.55 -0.67 -1.87
C ARG A 88 -13.56 -0.83 -3.39
N ALA A 89 -13.07 -1.94 -3.90
CA ALA A 89 -13.14 -2.26 -5.32
C ALA A 89 -14.59 -2.37 -5.80
N LYS A 90 -15.45 -3.07 -5.03
CA LYS A 90 -16.90 -3.15 -5.26
C LYS A 90 -17.57 -1.79 -5.20
N GLY A 91 -17.11 -0.89 -4.31
CA GLY A 91 -17.58 0.49 -4.22
C GLY A 91 -17.17 1.40 -5.37
N GLY A 92 -16.43 0.90 -6.37
CA GLY A 92 -16.09 1.62 -7.59
C GLY A 92 -14.73 2.28 -7.63
N THR A 93 -13.90 2.17 -6.59
CA THR A 93 -12.53 2.71 -6.57
C THR A 93 -11.73 2.21 -7.76
N GLY A 94 -11.07 3.13 -8.49
CA GLY A 94 -10.27 2.79 -9.68
C GLY A 94 -8.94 2.15 -9.33
N LEU A 95 -8.22 2.75 -8.39
CA LEU A 95 -6.92 2.27 -7.91
C LEU A 95 -6.94 2.11 -6.39
N LEU A 96 -6.52 0.94 -5.92
CA LEU A 96 -6.30 0.68 -4.50
C LEU A 96 -4.80 0.54 -4.24
N THR A 97 -4.33 1.12 -3.13
CA THR A 97 -2.94 0.99 -2.70
C THR A 97 -2.92 0.32 -1.32
N THR A 98 -2.09 -0.70 -1.16
CA THR A 98 -1.93 -1.35 0.16
C THR A 98 -1.23 -0.41 1.13
N GLY A 99 -1.29 -0.70 2.42
CA GLY A 99 -0.37 -0.14 3.39
C GLY A 99 1.05 -0.67 3.17
N LEU A 100 2.00 -0.15 3.91
CA LEU A 100 3.41 -0.47 3.77
C LEU A 100 3.70 -1.96 3.98
N ILE A 101 4.50 -2.51 3.08
CA ILE A 101 5.06 -3.87 3.18
C ILE A 101 6.57 -3.73 3.32
N PRO A 102 7.16 -4.17 4.44
CA PRO A 102 8.59 -4.06 4.66
C PRO A 102 9.37 -5.02 3.77
N VAL A 103 10.45 -4.53 3.16
CA VAL A 103 11.32 -5.32 2.30
C VAL A 103 12.79 -5.31 2.75
N SER A 104 13.05 -4.81 3.96
CA SER A 104 14.41 -4.79 4.53
C SER A 104 14.93 -6.16 4.96
N HIS A 105 14.04 -7.15 5.13
CA HIS A 105 14.35 -8.53 5.56
C HIS A 105 15.32 -8.58 6.75
N GLY A 106 14.98 -7.84 7.82
CA GLY A 106 15.73 -7.81 9.09
C GLY A 106 16.99 -6.95 9.09
N ILE A 107 17.31 -6.22 8.00
CA ILE A 107 18.38 -5.21 8.00
C ILE A 107 17.95 -4.01 8.85
N ASP A 108 16.70 -3.59 8.73
CA ASP A 108 16.07 -2.69 9.68
C ASP A 108 15.39 -3.51 10.78
N PRO A 109 15.92 -3.51 12.01
CA PRO A 109 15.37 -4.34 13.09
C PRO A 109 14.06 -3.79 13.65
N THR A 110 13.68 -2.56 13.33
CA THR A 110 12.45 -1.93 13.81
C THR A 110 11.21 -2.44 13.06
N VAL A 111 11.42 -2.98 11.87
CA VAL A 111 10.38 -3.64 11.09
C VAL A 111 10.69 -5.11 11.05
N THR A 112 9.93 -5.88 11.80
CA THR A 112 9.99 -7.31 11.68
C THR A 112 8.75 -7.78 10.96
N GLU A 113 8.97 -8.73 10.09
CA GLU A 113 7.91 -9.41 9.35
C GLU A 113 6.97 -10.14 10.30
N VAL A 114 7.49 -10.49 11.47
CA VAL A 114 6.72 -11.05 12.59
C VAL A 114 7.19 -10.36 13.85
N ASP A 115 6.40 -9.42 14.36
CA ASP A 115 6.61 -8.82 15.67
C ASP A 115 5.43 -9.19 16.58
N ASP A 116 5.67 -9.49 17.84
CA ASP A 116 4.64 -9.84 18.83
C ASP A 116 3.56 -8.76 19.00
N LEU A 117 3.85 -7.52 18.59
CA LEU A 117 2.93 -6.39 18.70
C LEU A 117 2.18 -6.05 17.40
N SER A 118 2.72 -6.41 16.23
CA SER A 118 2.07 -6.14 14.94
C SER A 118 2.61 -7.04 13.86
N LEU A 119 1.70 -7.67 13.12
CA LEU A 119 2.02 -8.47 11.96
C LEU A 119 1.88 -7.61 10.69
N PHE A 120 2.95 -7.56 9.91
CA PHE A 120 2.94 -6.99 8.56
C PHE A 120 2.78 -8.09 7.53
N PRO A 121 1.96 -7.90 6.49
CA PRO A 121 1.99 -8.80 5.35
C PRO A 121 3.40 -8.87 4.76
N ARG A 122 3.77 -10.03 4.28
CA ARG A 122 5.06 -10.25 3.61
C ARG A 122 4.88 -10.28 2.09
N ILE A 123 5.96 -10.03 1.38
CA ILE A 123 6.06 -10.31 -0.06
C ILE A 123 7.30 -11.17 -0.29
N ASP A 124 7.08 -12.44 -0.65
CA ASP A 124 8.12 -13.41 -0.95
C ASP A 124 7.55 -14.60 -1.75
N HIS A 125 8.41 -15.51 -2.17
CA HIS A 125 8.05 -16.70 -2.94
C HIS A 125 7.45 -17.86 -2.12
N ALA A 126 7.17 -17.69 -0.82
CA ALA A 126 6.48 -18.73 -0.06
C ALA A 126 5.09 -18.98 -0.69
N ARG A 127 4.76 -20.23 -0.96
CA ARG A 127 3.54 -20.61 -1.71
C ARG A 127 2.27 -20.00 -1.12
N THR A 128 2.17 -19.98 0.20
CA THR A 128 1.01 -19.42 0.92
C THR A 128 0.92 -17.91 0.75
N VAL A 129 2.03 -17.20 0.89
CA VAL A 129 2.13 -15.74 0.70
C VAL A 129 1.78 -15.37 -0.73
N PHE A 130 2.40 -16.06 -1.69
CA PHE A 130 2.14 -15.88 -3.11
C PHE A 130 0.65 -16.06 -3.46
N ALA A 131 0.03 -17.14 -2.97
CA ALA A 131 -1.38 -17.40 -3.19
C ALA A 131 -2.27 -16.30 -2.60
N GLY A 132 -1.98 -15.82 -1.38
CA GLY A 132 -2.77 -14.76 -0.74
C GLY A 132 -2.76 -13.43 -1.53
N TRP A 133 -1.60 -13.01 -2.02
CA TRP A 133 -1.51 -11.82 -2.86
C TRP A 133 -2.21 -11.98 -4.21
N ARG A 134 -2.11 -13.17 -4.80
CA ARG A 134 -2.78 -13.50 -6.05
C ARG A 134 -4.30 -13.50 -5.89
N ASP A 135 -4.81 -14.07 -4.81
CA ASP A 135 -6.24 -14.05 -4.47
C ASP A 135 -6.73 -12.59 -4.31
N LEU A 136 -5.95 -11.76 -3.62
CA LEU A 136 -6.24 -10.33 -3.46
C LEU A 136 -6.28 -9.60 -4.81
N ALA A 137 -5.27 -9.79 -5.66
CA ALA A 137 -5.21 -9.14 -6.97
C ALA A 137 -6.39 -9.57 -7.85
N GLN A 138 -6.68 -10.86 -7.93
CA GLN A 138 -7.78 -11.40 -8.73
C GLN A 138 -9.14 -10.88 -8.26
N GLY A 139 -9.37 -10.85 -6.93
CA GLY A 139 -10.62 -10.33 -6.38
C GLY A 139 -10.82 -8.83 -6.62
N VAL A 140 -9.76 -8.04 -6.57
CA VAL A 140 -9.81 -6.61 -6.92
C VAL A 140 -10.09 -6.43 -8.43
N HIS A 141 -9.40 -7.21 -9.26
CA HIS A 141 -9.59 -7.18 -10.72
C HIS A 141 -11.00 -7.60 -11.16
N ALA A 142 -11.67 -8.48 -10.41
CA ALA A 142 -13.05 -8.88 -10.70
C ALA A 142 -14.03 -7.69 -10.70
N TYR A 143 -13.69 -6.61 -10.01
CA TYR A 143 -14.45 -5.35 -10.03
C TYR A 143 -13.88 -4.30 -11.02
N GLY A 144 -12.96 -4.68 -11.89
CA GLY A 144 -12.30 -3.77 -12.85
C GLY A 144 -11.38 -2.73 -12.20
N SER A 145 -11.06 -2.89 -10.92
CA SER A 145 -10.14 -2.01 -10.18
C SER A 145 -8.69 -2.48 -10.34
N LYS A 146 -7.74 -1.59 -10.06
CA LYS A 146 -6.31 -1.88 -10.04
C LYS A 146 -5.78 -1.85 -8.61
N ILE A 147 -4.71 -2.60 -8.34
CA ILE A 147 -4.09 -2.66 -7.03
C ILE A 147 -2.57 -2.51 -7.12
N PHE A 148 -2.04 -1.50 -6.41
CA PHE A 148 -0.62 -1.29 -6.22
C PHE A 148 -0.22 -1.72 -4.81
N ILE A 149 0.94 -2.31 -4.68
CA ILE A 149 1.52 -2.64 -3.38
C ILE A 149 2.46 -1.52 -2.95
N GLN A 150 2.28 -1.01 -1.72
CA GLN A 150 3.23 -0.07 -1.14
C GLN A 150 4.35 -0.85 -0.47
N ILE A 151 5.58 -0.66 -0.91
CA ILE A 151 6.77 -1.23 -0.28
C ILE A 151 7.57 -0.17 0.46
N THR A 152 8.20 -0.56 1.58
CA THR A 152 9.11 0.31 2.32
C THR A 152 10.47 -0.35 2.51
N PRO A 153 11.57 0.38 2.23
CA PRO A 153 12.93 -0.10 2.52
C PRO A 153 13.23 -0.23 4.02
N GLY A 154 12.34 0.29 4.89
CA GLY A 154 12.43 0.27 6.33
C GLY A 154 11.84 1.52 6.97
N LEU A 155 11.62 1.49 8.28
CA LEU A 155 11.13 2.63 9.07
C LEU A 155 12.30 3.47 9.61
N GLY A 156 13.47 2.86 9.76
CA GLY A 156 14.65 3.54 10.26
C GLY A 156 14.45 4.09 11.68
N ARG A 157 14.89 5.33 11.91
CA ARG A 157 14.79 6.00 13.23
C ARG A 157 13.36 6.17 13.76
N VAL A 158 12.36 6.11 12.89
CA VAL A 158 10.94 6.29 13.25
C VAL A 158 10.28 4.96 13.62
N GLY A 159 10.95 3.84 13.35
CA GLY A 159 10.44 2.54 13.75
C GLY A 159 10.38 2.38 15.27
N PRO A 160 9.40 1.62 15.80
CA PRO A 160 9.28 1.38 17.25
C PRO A 160 10.54 0.73 17.79
N PRO A 161 11.08 1.21 18.93
CA PRO A 161 12.32 0.70 19.50
C PRO A 161 12.14 -0.62 20.27
N THR A 162 11.01 -1.30 20.10
CA THR A 162 10.73 -2.63 20.67
C THR A 162 11.81 -3.65 20.33
N CYS A 163 12.46 -3.50 19.17
CA CYS A 163 13.60 -4.31 18.76
C CYS A 163 14.78 -4.29 19.77
N VAL A 164 14.91 -3.25 20.58
CA VAL A 164 15.92 -3.20 21.63
C VAL A 164 15.62 -4.22 22.71
N MET A 165 14.34 -4.35 23.08
CA MET A 165 13.89 -5.28 24.13
C MET A 165 13.73 -6.71 23.61
N THR A 166 13.15 -6.87 22.43
CA THR A 166 12.79 -8.20 21.89
C THR A 166 13.93 -8.89 21.14
N LYS A 167 14.85 -8.12 20.55
CA LYS A 167 15.93 -8.65 19.67
C LYS A 167 17.32 -8.19 20.07
N HIS A 168 17.45 -7.37 21.10
CA HIS A 168 18.71 -6.75 21.53
C HIS A 168 19.42 -6.01 20.36
N LYS A 169 18.64 -5.38 19.48
CA LYS A 169 19.15 -4.62 18.32
C LYS A 169 18.75 -3.16 18.42
N ILE A 170 19.68 -2.29 18.07
CA ILE A 170 19.46 -0.84 18.03
C ILE A 170 18.83 -0.46 16.69
N PRO A 171 17.86 0.48 16.65
CA PRO A 171 17.31 1.01 15.42
C PRO A 171 18.40 1.54 14.46
N VAL A 172 18.13 1.48 13.17
CA VAL A 172 19.05 1.96 12.14
C VAL A 172 18.59 3.29 11.54
N SER A 173 19.48 4.00 10.84
CA SER A 173 19.13 5.22 10.12
C SER A 173 20.16 5.50 9.01
N ALA A 174 19.94 6.57 8.24
CA ALA A 174 20.87 7.07 7.23
C ALA A 174 22.24 7.46 7.83
N SER A 175 22.23 8.08 9.00
CA SER A 175 23.40 8.50 9.79
C SER A 175 23.14 8.26 11.28
N VAL A 176 24.03 8.67 12.15
CA VAL A 176 23.78 8.68 13.60
C VAL A 176 22.72 9.73 13.91
N ASN A 177 21.46 9.31 13.89
CA ASN A 177 20.29 10.11 14.20
C ASN A 177 19.69 9.64 15.53
N PRO A 178 19.05 10.51 16.33
CA PRO A 178 18.29 10.06 17.49
C PRO A 178 17.08 9.22 17.06
N SER A 179 16.77 8.16 17.81
CA SER A 179 15.50 7.45 17.66
C SER A 179 14.33 8.41 17.89
N PHE A 180 13.25 8.26 17.14
CA PHE A 180 12.09 9.14 17.28
C PHE A 180 11.39 8.97 18.63
N TYR A 181 11.21 7.73 19.08
CA TYR A 181 10.51 7.43 20.34
C TYR A 181 11.39 7.54 21.58
N ILE A 182 12.70 7.32 21.42
CA ILE A 182 13.70 7.42 22.52
C ILE A 182 14.85 8.29 22.02
N PRO A 183 14.76 9.63 22.09
CA PRO A 183 15.78 10.52 21.52
C PRO A 183 17.19 10.34 22.10
N GLN A 184 17.30 9.76 23.30
CA GLN A 184 18.58 9.43 23.96
C GLN A 184 19.26 8.22 23.33
N LEU A 185 18.52 7.40 22.55
CA LEU A 185 19.05 6.24 21.86
C LEU A 185 19.52 6.63 20.46
N PRO A 186 20.84 6.63 20.16
CA PRO A 186 21.33 6.88 18.83
C PRO A 186 21.08 5.68 17.92
N CYS A 187 20.61 5.94 16.70
CA CYS A 187 20.46 4.91 15.67
C CYS A 187 21.82 4.57 15.06
N ILE A 188 21.99 3.33 14.63
CA ILE A 188 23.18 2.86 13.92
C ILE A 188 23.08 3.23 12.44
N PRO A 189 24.10 3.91 11.84
CA PRO A 189 24.11 4.18 10.42
C PRO A 189 24.16 2.88 9.62
N LEU A 190 23.30 2.76 8.61
CA LEU A 190 23.38 1.66 7.65
C LEU A 190 24.65 1.76 6.82
N THR A 191 25.29 0.63 6.55
CA THR A 191 26.44 0.57 5.64
C THR A 191 25.96 0.63 4.18
N ASP A 192 26.86 1.03 3.26
CA ASP A 192 26.54 0.96 1.82
C ASP A 192 26.20 -0.46 1.36
N ALA A 193 26.82 -1.48 1.97
CA ALA A 193 26.51 -2.87 1.68
C ALA A 193 25.06 -3.23 2.09
N ASN A 194 24.61 -2.77 3.26
CA ASN A 194 23.23 -2.95 3.70
C ASN A 194 22.23 -2.22 2.79
N LEU A 195 22.54 -0.98 2.42
CA LEU A 195 21.70 -0.18 1.53
C LEU A 195 21.57 -0.83 0.14
N LYS A 196 22.67 -1.31 -0.46
CA LYS A 196 22.64 -2.07 -1.72
C LYS A 196 21.79 -3.34 -1.61
N LYS A 197 21.85 -4.02 -0.47
CA LYS A 197 21.00 -5.20 -0.24
C LYS A 197 19.53 -4.85 -0.15
N ILE A 198 19.19 -3.73 0.50
CA ILE A 198 17.81 -3.22 0.55
C ILE A 198 17.31 -2.87 -0.86
N VAL A 199 18.12 -2.16 -1.66
CA VAL A 199 17.79 -1.88 -3.08
C VAL A 199 17.48 -3.16 -3.85
N LYS A 200 18.34 -4.18 -3.72
CA LYS A 200 18.10 -5.49 -4.35
C LYS A 200 16.79 -6.12 -3.87
N ASN A 201 16.48 -6.02 -2.59
CA ASN A 201 15.23 -6.54 -2.04
C ASN A 201 14.00 -5.80 -2.58
N CYS A 202 14.08 -4.47 -2.77
CA CYS A 202 13.02 -3.70 -3.42
C CYS A 202 12.76 -4.19 -4.84
N GLY A 203 13.82 -4.41 -5.64
CA GLY A 203 13.71 -4.96 -6.99
C GLY A 203 13.11 -6.36 -7.01
N GLN A 204 13.49 -7.22 -6.06
CA GLN A 204 12.90 -8.56 -5.94
C GLN A 204 11.41 -8.48 -5.58
N ALA A 205 11.04 -7.66 -4.60
CA ALA A 205 9.65 -7.46 -4.22
C ALA A 205 8.79 -6.95 -5.39
N ALA A 206 9.35 -6.09 -6.24
CA ALA A 206 8.67 -5.62 -7.44
C ALA A 206 8.46 -6.75 -8.47
N ALA A 207 9.44 -7.64 -8.65
CA ALA A 207 9.31 -8.82 -9.51
C ALA A 207 8.23 -9.78 -8.97
N ASP A 208 8.28 -10.07 -7.67
CA ASP A 208 7.32 -10.93 -7.00
C ASP A 208 5.89 -10.38 -7.10
N ALA A 209 5.71 -9.07 -6.86
CA ALA A 209 4.42 -8.41 -7.00
C ALA A 209 3.84 -8.55 -8.41
N LYS A 210 4.67 -8.41 -9.43
CA LYS A 210 4.27 -8.62 -10.83
C LYS A 210 3.82 -10.06 -11.09
N GLU A 211 4.54 -11.05 -10.59
CA GLU A 211 4.19 -12.46 -10.73
C GLU A 211 2.90 -12.83 -9.99
N MET A 212 2.63 -12.18 -8.86
CA MET A 212 1.40 -12.30 -8.09
C MET A 212 0.20 -11.63 -8.77
N GLY A 213 0.41 -10.85 -9.84
CA GLY A 213 -0.64 -10.16 -10.59
C GLY A 213 -1.00 -8.78 -10.07
N LEU A 214 -0.17 -8.19 -9.19
CA LEU A 214 -0.34 -6.80 -8.77
C LEU A 214 0.02 -5.84 -9.92
N ASP A 215 -0.67 -4.72 -10.02
CA ASP A 215 -0.59 -3.81 -11.17
C ASP A 215 0.54 -2.80 -11.09
N GLY A 216 1.14 -2.61 -9.92
CA GLY A 216 2.23 -1.66 -9.73
C GLY A 216 2.78 -1.61 -8.32
N ILE A 217 3.87 -0.85 -8.19
CA ILE A 217 4.56 -0.59 -6.93
C ILE A 217 4.33 0.86 -6.53
N TYR A 218 4.12 1.08 -5.24
CA TYR A 218 4.12 2.39 -4.60
C TYR A 218 5.27 2.44 -3.59
N LEU A 219 6.21 3.37 -3.76
CA LEU A 219 7.33 3.52 -2.83
C LEU A 219 6.92 4.41 -1.66
N HIS A 220 7.17 3.93 -0.45
CA HIS A 220 6.91 4.69 0.77
C HIS A 220 8.04 5.68 1.04
N GLY A 221 7.86 6.93 0.62
CA GLY A 221 8.87 7.99 0.67
C GLY A 221 8.54 9.15 1.61
N HIS A 222 7.70 8.96 2.63
CA HIS A 222 7.28 9.99 3.57
C HIS A 222 7.27 9.48 5.03
N GLU A 223 6.71 10.25 5.97
CA GLU A 223 6.59 9.98 7.42
C GLU A 223 7.93 9.86 8.16
N GLY A 224 8.99 10.37 7.58
CA GLY A 224 10.32 10.29 8.18
C GLY A 224 10.94 8.89 8.13
N TYR A 225 10.41 7.97 7.31
CA TYR A 225 10.92 6.61 7.18
C TYR A 225 12.23 6.55 6.38
N LEU A 226 12.79 5.35 6.22
CA LEU A 226 14.17 5.20 5.77
C LEU A 226 14.44 5.83 4.40
N LEU A 227 13.52 5.75 3.43
CA LEU A 227 13.70 6.38 2.12
C LEU A 227 13.80 7.90 2.25
N GLU A 228 12.92 8.53 3.03
CA GLU A 228 13.00 9.96 3.31
C GLU A 228 14.28 10.33 4.08
N GLN A 229 14.68 9.51 5.07
CA GLN A 229 15.92 9.73 5.81
C GLN A 229 17.14 9.71 4.88
N MET A 230 17.14 8.88 3.85
CA MET A 230 18.24 8.78 2.89
C MET A 230 18.27 9.93 1.90
N THR A 231 17.12 10.50 1.56
CA THR A 231 16.99 11.59 0.57
C THR A 231 17.00 12.98 1.20
N ASN A 232 17.00 13.09 2.52
CA ASN A 232 16.92 14.36 3.23
C ASN A 232 18.25 14.69 3.95
N PRO A 233 18.88 15.84 3.65
CA PRO A 233 20.17 16.24 4.26
C PRO A 233 20.11 16.40 5.79
N ALA A 234 18.94 16.63 6.37
CA ALA A 234 18.79 16.71 7.83
C ALA A 234 19.10 15.35 8.51
N PHE A 235 18.83 14.25 7.82
CA PHE A 235 19.04 12.90 8.33
C PHE A 235 20.23 12.19 7.69
N ASN A 236 20.47 12.39 6.39
CA ASN A 236 21.61 11.81 5.69
C ASN A 236 22.82 12.77 5.75
N ARG A 237 23.67 12.57 6.73
CA ARG A 237 24.92 13.33 6.92
C ARG A 237 26.16 12.51 6.60
N ARG A 238 26.03 11.53 5.69
CA ARG A 238 27.13 10.66 5.24
C ARG A 238 28.18 11.48 4.50
N GLN A 239 29.44 11.21 4.80
CA GLN A 239 30.57 11.89 4.14
C GLN A 239 31.25 11.01 3.09
N ILE A 240 31.04 9.71 3.15
CA ILE A 240 31.68 8.71 2.30
C ILE A 240 30.64 7.73 1.75
N GLY A 241 31.03 7.00 0.70
CA GLY A 241 30.22 5.96 0.06
C GLY A 241 29.27 6.53 -1.00
N ARG A 242 28.61 5.64 -1.74
CA ARG A 242 27.69 5.98 -2.83
C ARG A 242 26.50 6.81 -2.34
N TYR A 243 25.95 6.43 -1.21
CA TYR A 243 24.70 6.99 -0.68
C TYR A 243 24.91 8.23 0.21
N LYS A 244 26.10 8.89 0.11
CA LYS A 244 26.28 10.25 0.61
C LYS A 244 25.49 11.27 -0.21
N ASP A 245 25.30 10.98 -1.49
CA ASP A 245 24.50 11.79 -2.40
C ASP A 245 23.01 11.42 -2.21
N TYR A 246 22.21 12.40 -1.87
CA TYR A 246 20.81 12.20 -1.41
C TYR A 246 19.91 11.51 -2.43
N GLU A 247 20.20 11.69 -3.72
CA GLU A 247 19.40 11.14 -4.81
C GLU A 247 19.68 9.65 -5.05
N MET A 248 20.92 9.21 -4.76
CA MET A 248 21.40 7.90 -5.21
C MET A 248 20.60 6.72 -4.65
N PHE A 249 20.13 6.81 -3.42
CA PHE A 249 19.36 5.71 -2.85
C PHE A 249 17.97 5.56 -3.52
N GLY A 250 17.30 6.70 -3.78
CA GLY A 250 16.03 6.71 -4.49
C GLY A 250 16.15 6.30 -5.97
N LEU A 251 17.27 6.66 -6.62
CA LEU A 251 17.52 6.30 -8.01
C LEU A 251 17.90 4.83 -8.21
N ASP A 252 18.52 4.22 -7.20
CA ASP A 252 18.93 2.82 -7.25
C ASP A 252 17.75 1.84 -6.95
N ILE A 253 16.70 2.31 -6.24
CA ILE A 253 15.47 1.54 -6.00
C ILE A 253 14.59 1.51 -7.24
#